data_c4798feabd7a685a69a3f5f2e063b3a0
#
_entry.id   c4798feabd7a685a69a3f5f2e063b3a0
#
_cell.length_a   1.000
_cell.length_b   1.000
_cell.length_c   1.000
_cell.angle_alpha   90.00
_cell.angle_beta   90.00
_cell.angle_gamma   90.00
#
_symmetry.space_group_name_H-M   'P 1'
#
loop_
_entity.id
_entity.type
_entity.pdbx_description
1 polymer ?
#
loop_
_entity_poly.entity_id
_entity_poly.type
_entity_poly.pdbx_seq_one_letter_code
_entity_poly.pdbx_strand_id
1 'polypeptide(L)'
;MNGVLGVGPAFPPRPFFIEAGKKQIGLRQLALRGRQLALALACMLFLLPGTASSHDASSYGGVFRSRDLGAAWLNADVGLFLNAALVIAVDPRDSSHLLVGTDLGILSSRNGGRSWVPEGRDVIIGAVFALAFSPDGELAMCAATSGVFLRNQNGWRRAEAPSSAIPARALVAGAAKDRFYLLGRSRLFASQDGGRSFAVVPGLSQTSEMTALVAIPGSADLLAAVIDSRAMISDDGGRNWRNTGFGGADAPVDMIAADATRPQRIWAAAGGRIVVSDNLGADWHSIGRSLPLPEARVRGIAASADATTLVVSSDRGVYRSEDGGQTWAPKEDNLPIHIEAGPLARDPNDAGVIYAVFSLMPYAEVWRTAVEGGNLLARIDTISLAGGLSFCVLMLIGGVLAALHLSRRRATTHSLR
;
A
#
# COMPACT_ATOMS: atom_id res chain seq x y z
N MET A 1 -15.48 -13.65 114.82
CA MET A 1 -14.33 -13.29 115.66
C MET A 1 -13.31 -12.62 114.71
N ASN A 2 -13.11 -11.37 115.01
CA ASN A 2 -11.87 -10.58 114.91
C ASN A 2 -10.98 -10.83 113.69
N GLY A 3 -10.51 -9.86 112.92
CA GLY A 3 -10.28 -8.47 113.25
C GLY A 3 -9.28 -7.88 112.23
N VAL A 4 -9.40 -6.59 112.11
CA VAL A 4 -8.33 -5.59 112.02
C VAL A 4 -7.64 -5.34 110.67
N LEU A 5 -8.06 -4.29 109.99
CA LEU A 5 -7.39 -3.06 109.47
C LEU A 5 -5.89 -3.14 109.15
N GLY A 6 -5.57 -2.69 107.94
CA GLY A 6 -4.26 -2.22 107.57
C GLY A 6 -4.35 -1.20 106.42
N VAL A 7 -4.26 0.09 106.80
CA VAL A 7 -4.20 1.24 105.85
C VAL A 7 -2.77 1.38 105.32
N GLY A 8 -2.53 1.51 104.04
CA GLY A 8 -1.26 1.86 103.45
C GLY A 8 -1.43 2.92 102.37
N PRO A 9 -0.45 3.80 102.13
CA PRO A 9 -0.65 5.16 101.65
C PRO A 9 -0.83 5.33 100.15
N ALA A 10 -1.51 6.43 99.77
CA ALA A 10 -1.78 6.90 98.43
C ALA A 10 -0.49 7.32 97.72
N PHE A 11 -0.36 6.90 96.44
CA PHE A 11 0.59 7.44 95.46
C PHE A 11 -0.14 8.37 94.46
N PRO A 12 0.52 9.50 94.05
CA PRO A 12 -0.10 10.48 93.18
C PRO A 12 -0.19 10.03 91.72
N PRO A 13 -1.12 10.64 90.85
CA PRO A 13 -1.32 10.23 89.47
C PRO A 13 -0.14 10.64 88.63
N ARG A 14 0.35 9.75 87.79
CA ARG A 14 1.33 9.99 86.74
C ARG A 14 0.61 10.64 85.54
N PRO A 15 1.23 11.60 84.83
CA PRO A 15 0.57 12.33 83.71
C PRO A 15 0.48 11.46 82.46
N PHE A 16 -0.69 11.52 81.79
CA PHE A 16 -1.02 10.96 80.51
C PHE A 16 -0.31 11.76 79.37
N PHE A 17 0.92 11.35 78.97
CA PHE A 17 1.60 11.98 77.85
C PHE A 17 2.40 11.03 76.97
N ILE A 18 1.88 9.88 76.52
CA ILE A 18 2.59 8.99 75.59
C ILE A 18 1.63 8.26 74.59
N GLU A 19 0.49 8.79 74.23
CA GLU A 19 -0.32 8.09 73.21
C GLU A 19 -0.56 8.85 71.94
N ALA A 20 -0.26 10.15 71.85
CA ALA A 20 -0.49 10.94 70.64
C ALA A 20 0.57 10.69 69.53
N GLY A 21 1.81 10.30 69.91
CA GLY A 21 2.90 10.07 68.93
C GLY A 21 2.79 8.76 68.16
N LYS A 22 2.28 7.70 68.77
CA LYS A 22 2.16 6.40 68.07
C LYS A 22 1.04 6.35 67.05
N LYS A 23 -0.05 7.09 67.19
CA LYS A 23 -1.14 7.19 66.20
C LYS A 23 -0.74 7.98 64.97
N GLN A 24 0.09 9.01 65.07
CA GLN A 24 0.56 9.80 63.94
C GLN A 24 1.57 9.05 63.06
N ILE A 25 2.42 8.19 63.65
CA ILE A 25 3.37 7.36 62.91
C ILE A 25 2.63 6.27 62.12
N GLY A 26 1.58 5.66 62.70
CA GLY A 26 0.75 4.67 62.03
C GLY A 26 -0.02 5.23 60.80
N LEU A 27 -0.58 6.44 60.92
CA LEU A 27 -1.29 7.11 59.85
C LEU A 27 -0.37 7.51 58.69
N ARG A 28 0.85 7.96 58.97
CA ARG A 28 1.84 8.26 57.89
C ARG A 28 2.33 7.00 57.18
N GLN A 29 2.52 5.91 57.90
CA GLN A 29 2.89 4.60 57.28
C GLN A 29 1.72 4.01 56.48
N LEU A 30 0.47 4.18 56.91
CA LEU A 30 -0.71 3.75 56.15
C LEU A 30 -0.87 4.58 54.86
N ALA A 31 -0.64 5.89 54.90
CA ALA A 31 -0.70 6.79 53.75
C ALA A 31 0.44 6.50 52.75
N LEU A 32 1.65 6.14 53.21
CA LEU A 32 2.76 5.75 52.35
C LEU A 32 2.50 4.38 51.66
N ARG A 33 1.96 3.41 52.40
CA ARG A 33 1.55 2.12 51.82
C ARG A 33 0.40 2.26 50.85
N GLY A 34 -0.60 3.11 51.14
CA GLY A 34 -1.68 3.46 50.18
C GLY A 34 -1.17 4.08 48.91
N ARG A 35 -0.19 5.01 48.96
CA ARG A 35 0.46 5.59 47.80
C ARG A 35 1.29 4.57 47.00
N GLN A 36 1.99 3.67 47.65
CA GLN A 36 2.75 2.58 46.99
C GLN A 36 1.81 1.57 46.33
N LEU A 37 0.67 1.25 46.95
CA LEU A 37 -0.35 0.38 46.36
C LEU A 37 -1.03 1.05 45.15
N ALA A 38 -1.33 2.33 45.24
CA ALA A 38 -1.92 3.09 44.16
C ALA A 38 -0.95 3.22 42.96
N LEU A 39 0.36 3.43 43.23
CA LEU A 39 1.39 3.44 42.18
C LEU A 39 1.57 2.06 41.56
N ALA A 40 1.57 0.99 42.35
CA ALA A 40 1.66 -0.38 41.85
C ALA A 40 0.41 -0.77 41.04
N LEU A 41 -0.79 -0.34 41.43
CA LEU A 41 -2.02 -0.55 40.69
C LEU A 41 -2.02 0.24 39.38
N ALA A 42 -1.54 1.50 39.39
CA ALA A 42 -1.37 2.30 38.20
C ALA A 42 -0.34 1.69 37.22
N CYS A 43 0.81 1.20 37.72
CA CYS A 43 1.77 0.47 36.91
C CYS A 43 1.21 -0.85 36.37
N MET A 44 0.38 -1.56 37.15
CA MET A 44 -0.26 -2.80 36.73
C MET A 44 -1.33 -2.55 35.65
N LEU A 45 -2.05 -1.43 35.70
CA LEU A 45 -2.97 -1.00 34.65
C LEU A 45 -2.24 -0.62 33.33
N PHE A 46 -1.01 -0.11 33.43
CA PHE A 46 -0.16 0.14 32.27
C PHE A 46 0.54 -1.12 31.73
N LEU A 47 0.62 -2.18 32.52
CA LEU A 47 1.20 -3.47 32.15
C LEU A 47 0.14 -4.52 31.77
N LEU A 48 -1.13 -4.21 31.89
CA LEU A 48 -2.15 -5.01 31.22
C LEU A 48 -1.83 -4.87 29.73
N PRO A 49 -1.49 -5.97 29.02
CA PRO A 49 -1.48 -5.91 27.58
C PRO A 49 -2.90 -5.46 27.23
N GLY A 50 -3.03 -4.21 26.81
CA GLY A 50 -4.22 -3.83 26.07
C GLY A 50 -4.40 -4.96 25.09
N THR A 51 -5.59 -5.54 25.00
CA THR A 51 -5.92 -6.40 23.87
C THR A 51 -5.37 -5.65 22.69
N ALA A 52 -4.24 -6.13 22.13
CA ALA A 52 -3.75 -5.64 20.88
C ALA A 52 -4.95 -5.88 19.98
N SER A 53 -5.75 -4.86 19.79
CA SER A 53 -6.66 -4.73 18.68
C SER A 53 -5.75 -5.06 17.53
N SER A 54 -5.89 -6.21 16.93
CA SER A 54 -5.29 -6.55 15.66
C SER A 54 -5.55 -5.29 14.84
N HIS A 55 -4.49 -4.55 14.53
CA HIS A 55 -4.63 -3.36 13.71
C HIS A 55 -5.39 -3.83 12.50
N ASP A 56 -6.57 -3.28 12.33
CA ASP A 56 -7.47 -3.63 11.25
C ASP A 56 -6.66 -3.50 9.96
N ALA A 57 -6.58 -4.57 9.16
CA ALA A 57 -5.88 -4.55 7.88
C ALA A 57 -6.38 -3.41 6.99
N SER A 58 -7.58 -2.90 7.30
CA SER A 58 -8.21 -1.73 6.69
C SER A 58 -7.46 -0.40 6.87
N SER A 59 -6.48 -0.33 7.77
CA SER A 59 -5.79 0.94 8.11
C SER A 59 -4.48 1.17 7.34
N TYR A 60 -3.98 0.17 6.60
CA TYR A 60 -2.67 0.23 5.95
C TYR A 60 -2.78 -0.15 4.48
N GLY A 61 -1.91 0.44 3.65
CA GLY A 61 -1.68 -0.02 2.28
C GLY A 61 -1.09 -1.43 2.26
N GLY A 62 -0.74 -1.94 1.08
CA GLY A 62 -0.08 -3.22 0.95
C GLY A 62 -0.65 -4.12 -0.13
N VAL A 63 -0.42 -5.42 0.01
CA VAL A 63 -0.82 -6.45 -0.95
C VAL A 63 -1.91 -7.33 -0.35
N PHE A 64 -2.98 -7.52 -1.09
CA PHE A 64 -4.09 -8.40 -0.73
C PHE A 64 -4.32 -9.44 -1.80
N ARG A 65 -4.67 -10.65 -1.38
CA ARG A 65 -4.93 -11.77 -2.27
C ARG A 65 -6.32 -12.34 -2.02
N SER A 66 -7.03 -12.61 -3.11
CA SER A 66 -8.23 -13.45 -3.14
C SER A 66 -7.93 -14.74 -3.88
N ARG A 67 -8.63 -15.84 -3.53
CA ARG A 67 -8.58 -17.15 -4.20
C ARG A 67 -9.92 -17.57 -4.80
N ASP A 68 -10.90 -16.70 -4.72
CA ASP A 68 -12.30 -16.97 -5.10
C ASP A 68 -12.86 -15.78 -5.90
N LEU A 69 -11.99 -15.20 -6.74
CA LEU A 69 -12.32 -14.07 -7.60
C LEU A 69 -12.99 -12.95 -6.80
N GLY A 70 -12.30 -12.51 -5.72
CA GLY A 70 -12.69 -11.34 -4.92
C GLY A 70 -13.84 -11.56 -3.94
N ALA A 71 -14.30 -12.80 -3.70
CA ALA A 71 -15.32 -13.05 -2.69
C ALA A 71 -14.77 -12.82 -1.28
N ALA A 72 -13.57 -13.34 -0.99
CA ALA A 72 -12.85 -13.11 0.25
C ALA A 72 -11.42 -12.62 -0.03
N TRP A 73 -10.92 -11.75 0.84
CA TRP A 73 -9.58 -11.19 0.73
C TRP A 73 -8.77 -11.48 1.97
N LEU A 74 -7.49 -11.73 1.77
CA LEU A 74 -6.51 -11.95 2.82
C LEU A 74 -5.33 -11.01 2.60
N ASN A 75 -4.85 -10.40 3.67
CA ASN A 75 -3.59 -9.65 3.62
C ASN A 75 -2.46 -10.60 3.22
N ALA A 76 -1.72 -10.23 2.17
CA ALA A 76 -0.64 -11.01 1.60
C ALA A 76 0.75 -10.43 1.92
N ASP A 77 0.86 -9.46 2.83
CA ASP A 77 2.11 -8.85 3.28
C ASP A 77 2.21 -8.80 4.81
N VAL A 78 1.63 -9.79 5.48
CA VAL A 78 1.60 -9.88 6.95
C VAL A 78 3.00 -9.67 7.55
N GLY A 79 3.09 -8.70 8.48
CA GLY A 79 4.35 -8.34 9.14
C GLY A 79 5.24 -7.35 8.38
N LEU A 80 4.82 -6.90 7.18
CA LEU A 80 5.44 -5.79 6.48
C LEU A 80 4.52 -4.57 6.52
N PHE A 81 5.07 -3.43 6.85
CA PHE A 81 4.37 -2.14 6.72
C PHE A 81 4.68 -1.56 5.34
N LEU A 82 3.90 -1.95 4.33
CA LEU A 82 4.01 -1.39 2.99
C LEU A 82 3.15 -0.12 2.91
N ASN A 83 3.79 1.04 2.92
CA ASN A 83 3.09 2.31 2.79
C ASN A 83 2.53 2.52 1.37
N ALA A 84 3.24 2.02 0.37
CA ALA A 84 2.84 2.15 -1.03
C ALA A 84 3.21 0.89 -1.82
N ALA A 85 2.22 0.05 -2.11
CA ALA A 85 2.30 -0.97 -3.14
C ALA A 85 1.69 -0.37 -4.43
N LEU A 86 2.52 -0.15 -5.45
CA LEU A 86 2.15 0.59 -6.65
C LEU A 86 1.73 -0.33 -7.80
N VAL A 87 2.39 -1.48 -7.91
CA VAL A 87 2.16 -2.46 -8.98
C VAL A 87 2.56 -3.85 -8.50
N ILE A 88 1.87 -4.88 -9.01
CA ILE A 88 2.20 -6.28 -8.73
C ILE A 88 2.21 -7.07 -10.03
N ALA A 89 3.11 -8.04 -10.15
CA ALA A 89 3.17 -8.98 -11.25
C ALA A 89 3.34 -10.41 -10.72
N VAL A 90 2.69 -11.36 -11.39
CA VAL A 90 2.76 -12.80 -11.10
C VAL A 90 3.59 -13.48 -12.18
N ASP A 91 4.53 -14.34 -11.79
CA ASP A 91 5.33 -15.13 -12.73
C ASP A 91 4.42 -16.14 -13.45
N PRO A 92 4.37 -16.15 -14.79
CA PRO A 92 3.49 -17.05 -15.54
C PRO A 92 3.89 -18.52 -15.43
N ARG A 93 5.10 -18.85 -14.94
CA ARG A 93 5.54 -20.24 -14.71
C ARG A 93 5.33 -20.70 -13.28
N ASP A 94 5.26 -19.78 -12.34
CA ASP A 94 5.22 -20.09 -10.92
C ASP A 94 4.32 -19.10 -10.18
N SER A 95 3.08 -19.49 -9.94
CA SER A 95 2.09 -18.70 -9.19
C SER A 95 2.54 -18.36 -7.76
N SER A 96 3.58 -19.01 -7.24
CA SER A 96 4.16 -18.66 -5.95
C SER A 96 5.17 -17.51 -6.02
N HIS A 97 5.67 -17.20 -7.22
CA HIS A 97 6.63 -16.14 -7.45
C HIS A 97 5.91 -14.83 -7.86
N LEU A 98 6.04 -13.83 -7.02
CA LEU A 98 5.44 -12.51 -7.20
C LEU A 98 6.50 -11.43 -7.08
N LEU A 99 6.33 -10.35 -7.84
CA LEU A 99 7.09 -9.11 -7.68
C LEU A 99 6.12 -7.98 -7.36
N VAL A 100 6.47 -7.14 -6.40
CA VAL A 100 5.73 -5.91 -6.04
C VAL A 100 6.65 -4.72 -6.18
N GLY A 101 6.21 -3.73 -6.93
CA GLY A 101 6.82 -2.41 -6.98
C GLY A 101 6.28 -1.52 -5.87
N THR A 102 7.19 -0.90 -5.15
CA THR A 102 6.90 0.02 -4.04
C THR A 102 7.49 1.40 -4.33
N ASP A 103 7.25 2.34 -3.45
CA ASP A 103 7.89 3.67 -3.46
C ASP A 103 9.41 3.63 -3.22
N LEU A 104 9.93 2.50 -2.71
CA LEU A 104 11.35 2.33 -2.33
C LEU A 104 12.09 1.24 -3.13
N GLY A 105 11.47 0.60 -4.10
CA GLY A 105 12.07 -0.48 -4.89
C GLY A 105 11.16 -1.68 -5.08
N ILE A 106 11.74 -2.87 -5.21
CA ILE A 106 11.03 -4.12 -5.47
C ILE A 106 11.10 -5.05 -4.26
N LEU A 107 9.97 -5.69 -3.99
CA LEU A 107 9.87 -6.85 -3.13
C LEU A 107 9.53 -8.09 -3.96
N SER A 108 10.12 -9.23 -3.61
CA SER A 108 9.88 -10.54 -4.22
C SER A 108 9.30 -11.49 -3.18
N SER A 109 8.29 -12.26 -3.59
CA SER A 109 7.77 -13.40 -2.84
C SER A 109 7.99 -14.67 -3.63
N ARG A 110 8.28 -15.79 -2.94
CA ARG A 110 8.41 -17.13 -3.50
C ARG A 110 7.39 -18.12 -2.91
N ASN A 111 6.38 -17.61 -2.23
CA ASN A 111 5.38 -18.43 -1.54
C ASN A 111 3.96 -17.86 -1.67
N GLY A 112 3.68 -17.19 -2.79
CA GLY A 112 2.36 -16.64 -3.10
C GLY A 112 1.95 -15.48 -2.19
N GLY A 113 2.92 -14.64 -1.80
CA GLY A 113 2.69 -13.44 -1.00
C GLY A 113 2.70 -13.66 0.51
N ARG A 114 3.05 -14.86 1.03
CA ARG A 114 3.11 -15.10 2.47
C ARG A 114 4.31 -14.47 3.15
N SER A 115 5.41 -14.30 2.42
CA SER A 115 6.58 -13.55 2.86
C SER A 115 7.24 -12.86 1.68
N TRP A 116 7.93 -11.77 1.97
CA TRP A 116 8.55 -10.91 0.98
C TRP A 116 9.98 -10.57 1.38
N VAL A 117 10.84 -10.51 0.40
CA VAL A 117 12.22 -10.08 0.55
C VAL A 117 12.53 -8.98 -0.46
N PRO A 118 13.29 -7.94 -0.07
CA PRO A 118 13.73 -6.94 -1.02
C PRO A 118 14.68 -7.53 -2.06
N GLU A 119 14.50 -7.12 -3.31
CA GLU A 119 15.28 -7.61 -4.43
C GLU A 119 15.87 -6.44 -5.23
N GLY A 120 17.11 -6.60 -5.73
CA GLY A 120 17.78 -5.62 -6.58
C GLY A 120 18.13 -4.29 -5.90
N ARG A 121 18.28 -4.24 -4.57
CA ARG A 121 18.54 -3.02 -3.80
C ARG A 121 19.82 -2.27 -4.18
N ASP A 122 20.77 -2.96 -4.76
CA ASP A 122 22.04 -2.45 -5.22
C ASP A 122 21.94 -1.66 -6.53
N VAL A 123 20.89 -1.92 -7.32
CA VAL A 123 20.72 -1.31 -8.65
C VAL A 123 19.40 -0.56 -8.82
N ILE A 124 18.31 -1.01 -8.18
CA ILE A 124 16.98 -0.42 -8.31
C ILE A 124 16.72 0.52 -7.14
N ILE A 125 16.62 1.80 -7.42
CA ILE A 125 16.44 2.86 -6.41
C ILE A 125 15.20 3.68 -6.75
N GLY A 126 14.36 3.93 -5.72
CA GLY A 126 13.17 4.77 -5.81
C GLY A 126 11.92 4.02 -6.24
N ALA A 127 10.86 4.78 -6.52
CA ALA A 127 9.54 4.23 -6.80
C ALA A 127 9.51 3.42 -8.10
N VAL A 128 8.88 2.24 -8.03
CA VAL A 128 8.69 1.32 -9.16
C VAL A 128 7.22 1.34 -9.56
N PHE A 129 6.94 1.91 -10.73
CA PHE A 129 5.58 2.10 -11.21
C PHE A 129 5.09 1.00 -12.16
N ALA A 130 6.01 0.24 -12.73
CA ALA A 130 5.67 -0.76 -13.72
C ALA A 130 6.56 -2.00 -13.59
N LEU A 131 5.93 -3.17 -13.72
CA LEU A 131 6.52 -4.50 -13.66
C LEU A 131 5.91 -5.38 -14.74
N ALA A 132 6.72 -6.22 -15.38
CA ALA A 132 6.26 -7.24 -16.29
C ALA A 132 7.18 -8.47 -16.26
N PHE A 133 6.60 -9.65 -16.35
CA PHE A 133 7.30 -10.85 -16.73
C PHE A 133 7.17 -11.06 -18.26
N SER A 134 8.17 -11.67 -18.88
CA SER A 134 8.01 -12.20 -20.24
C SER A 134 6.96 -13.32 -20.23
N PRO A 135 6.31 -13.61 -21.38
CA PRO A 135 5.27 -14.64 -21.44
C PRO A 135 5.75 -16.03 -21.00
N ASP A 136 7.04 -16.34 -21.22
CA ASP A 136 7.68 -17.57 -20.77
C ASP A 136 8.23 -17.49 -19.33
N GLY A 137 8.11 -16.34 -18.65
CA GLY A 137 8.59 -16.11 -17.30
C GLY A 137 10.11 -16.18 -17.11
N GLU A 138 10.91 -16.25 -18.19
CA GLU A 138 12.38 -16.30 -18.09
C GLU A 138 12.96 -14.93 -17.70
N LEU A 139 12.29 -13.87 -18.10
CA LEU A 139 12.68 -12.50 -17.86
C LEU A 139 11.66 -11.81 -16.98
N ALA A 140 12.12 -10.92 -16.13
CA ALA A 140 11.27 -9.92 -15.48
C ALA A 140 11.86 -8.53 -15.70
N MET A 141 11.00 -7.55 -15.84
CA MET A 141 11.41 -6.17 -16.01
C MET A 141 10.70 -5.26 -15.04
N CYS A 142 11.36 -4.18 -14.68
CA CYS A 142 10.74 -3.09 -13.95
C CYS A 142 11.17 -1.73 -14.49
N ALA A 143 10.30 -0.75 -14.28
CA ALA A 143 10.60 0.65 -14.50
C ALA A 143 10.50 1.41 -13.18
N ALA A 144 11.66 1.85 -12.69
CA ALA A 144 11.82 2.66 -11.50
C ALA A 144 12.14 4.11 -11.86
N THR A 145 12.08 5.00 -10.88
CA THR A 145 12.53 6.39 -11.06
C THR A 145 14.01 6.50 -11.44
N SER A 146 14.83 5.53 -11.04
CA SER A 146 16.25 5.47 -11.37
C SER A 146 16.56 4.88 -12.76
N GLY A 147 15.62 4.18 -13.40
CA GLY A 147 15.86 3.54 -14.69
C GLY A 147 14.91 2.41 -15.02
N VAL A 148 15.17 1.76 -16.15
CA VAL A 148 14.55 0.50 -16.55
C VAL A 148 15.54 -0.63 -16.24
N PHE A 149 15.06 -1.72 -15.66
CA PHE A 149 15.90 -2.84 -15.24
C PHE A 149 15.33 -4.15 -15.74
N LEU A 150 16.22 -5.03 -16.14
CA LEU A 150 15.96 -6.39 -16.61
C LEU A 150 16.53 -7.38 -15.60
N ARG A 151 15.73 -8.35 -15.19
CA ARG A 151 16.12 -9.51 -14.39
C ARG A 151 16.26 -10.75 -15.26
N ASN A 152 17.36 -11.42 -15.11
CA ASN A 152 17.60 -12.75 -15.65
C ASN A 152 18.20 -13.66 -14.55
N GLN A 153 18.75 -14.81 -14.92
CA GLN A 153 19.40 -15.75 -14.00
C GLN A 153 20.56 -15.13 -13.20
N ASN A 154 21.20 -14.08 -13.72
CA ASN A 154 22.33 -13.39 -13.09
C ASN A 154 21.89 -12.20 -12.19
N GLY A 155 20.59 -12.01 -11.97
CA GLY A 155 20.03 -10.91 -11.19
C GLY A 155 19.59 -9.71 -12.02
N TRP A 156 19.39 -8.58 -11.35
CA TRP A 156 18.93 -7.33 -11.95
C TRP A 156 20.08 -6.55 -12.57
N ARG A 157 19.87 -6.03 -13.76
CA ARG A 157 20.80 -5.13 -14.46
C ARG A 157 20.03 -4.01 -15.15
N ARG A 158 20.65 -2.87 -15.31
CA ARG A 158 20.07 -1.73 -16.02
C ARG A 158 19.95 -2.04 -17.50
N ALA A 159 18.78 -1.74 -18.07
CA ALA A 159 18.54 -1.73 -19.52
C ALA A 159 18.93 -0.39 -20.13
N GLU A 160 19.25 -0.40 -21.42
CA GLU A 160 19.49 0.81 -22.18
C GLU A 160 18.15 1.43 -22.57
N ALA A 161 17.82 2.59 -22.00
CA ALA A 161 16.60 3.31 -22.28
C ALA A 161 16.88 4.81 -22.32
N PRO A 162 16.26 5.56 -23.27
CA PRO A 162 16.36 7.02 -23.28
C PRO A 162 15.87 7.62 -21.96
N SER A 163 16.47 8.73 -21.54
CA SER A 163 16.05 9.41 -20.30
C SER A 163 14.58 9.85 -20.32
N SER A 164 14.03 10.12 -21.48
CA SER A 164 12.61 10.44 -21.68
C SER A 164 11.66 9.27 -21.45
N ALA A 165 12.18 8.04 -21.33
CA ALA A 165 11.40 6.85 -20.95
C ALA A 165 11.08 6.78 -19.45
N ILE A 166 11.70 7.61 -18.65
CA ILE A 166 11.62 7.56 -17.19
C ILE A 166 11.06 8.88 -16.62
N PRO A 167 10.22 8.83 -15.58
CA PRO A 167 9.53 7.65 -15.04
C PRO A 167 8.55 7.07 -16.06
N ALA A 168 8.32 5.76 -15.99
CA ALA A 168 7.40 5.07 -16.88
C ALA A 168 6.10 4.71 -16.17
N ARG A 169 4.96 4.93 -16.84
CA ARG A 169 3.60 4.64 -16.33
C ARG A 169 3.22 3.17 -16.46
N ALA A 170 3.70 2.52 -17.53
CA ALA A 170 3.39 1.13 -17.80
C ALA A 170 4.58 0.44 -18.47
N LEU A 171 4.69 -0.84 -18.21
CA LEU A 171 5.61 -1.76 -18.86
C LEU A 171 4.83 -3.05 -19.13
N VAL A 172 4.74 -3.44 -20.39
CA VAL A 172 3.99 -4.63 -20.78
C VAL A 172 4.85 -5.53 -21.66
N ALA A 173 4.71 -6.84 -21.48
CA ALA A 173 5.32 -7.82 -22.35
C ALA A 173 4.39 -8.10 -23.55
N GLY A 174 4.93 -8.08 -24.75
CA GLY A 174 4.22 -8.57 -25.93
C GLY A 174 4.09 -10.09 -25.90
N ALA A 175 3.37 -10.68 -26.86
CA ALA A 175 3.21 -12.14 -26.92
C ALA A 175 4.52 -12.86 -27.29
N ALA A 176 5.48 -12.21 -27.94
CA ALA A 176 6.82 -12.74 -28.15
C ALA A 176 7.70 -12.48 -26.91
N LYS A 177 8.51 -13.48 -26.52
CA LYS A 177 9.33 -13.44 -25.29
C LYS A 177 10.36 -12.30 -25.25
N ASP A 178 10.79 -11.82 -26.39
CA ASP A 178 11.78 -10.76 -26.55
C ASP A 178 11.15 -9.37 -26.72
N ARG A 179 9.81 -9.29 -26.74
CA ARG A 179 9.07 -8.07 -26.99
C ARG A 179 8.58 -7.43 -25.71
N PHE A 180 9.00 -6.18 -25.48
CA PHE A 180 8.49 -5.36 -24.37
C PHE A 180 8.14 -3.96 -24.87
N TYR A 181 7.11 -3.38 -24.25
CA TYR A 181 6.70 -2.00 -24.50
C TYR A 181 6.70 -1.22 -23.19
N LEU A 182 7.20 0.00 -23.26
CA LEU A 182 7.34 0.88 -22.12
C LEU A 182 6.65 2.21 -22.43
N LEU A 183 5.69 2.58 -21.61
CA LEU A 183 5.04 3.88 -21.65
C LEU A 183 5.76 4.83 -20.70
N GLY A 184 6.55 5.76 -21.24
CA GLY A 184 7.13 6.86 -20.49
C GLY A 184 6.11 7.94 -20.17
N ARG A 185 6.56 9.16 -19.95
CA ARG A 185 5.67 10.29 -19.63
C ARG A 185 4.68 10.61 -20.74
N SER A 186 5.13 10.60 -21.99
CA SER A 186 4.36 11.00 -23.17
C SER A 186 4.72 10.22 -24.43
N ARG A 187 5.58 9.22 -24.35
CA ARG A 187 6.06 8.46 -25.49
C ARG A 187 6.04 6.97 -25.24
N LEU A 188 5.78 6.22 -26.27
CA LEU A 188 5.90 4.78 -26.31
C LEU A 188 7.31 4.38 -26.75
N PHE A 189 7.89 3.42 -26.05
CA PHE A 189 9.17 2.79 -26.37
C PHE A 189 8.96 1.29 -26.52
N ALA A 190 9.74 0.67 -27.39
CA ALA A 190 9.70 -0.77 -27.58
C ALA A 190 11.11 -1.36 -27.50
N SER A 191 11.19 -2.57 -26.97
CA SER A 191 12.33 -3.46 -27.03
C SER A 191 12.00 -4.65 -27.90
N GLN A 192 12.98 -5.12 -28.67
CA GLN A 192 12.91 -6.30 -29.53
C GLN A 192 14.04 -7.30 -29.21
N ASP A 193 14.74 -7.08 -28.10
CA ASP A 193 15.94 -7.81 -27.72
C ASP A 193 15.86 -8.37 -26.27
N GLY A 194 14.63 -8.62 -25.82
CA GLY A 194 14.38 -9.13 -24.49
C GLY A 194 14.57 -8.07 -23.39
N GLY A 195 14.30 -6.81 -23.69
CA GLY A 195 14.37 -5.73 -22.71
C GLY A 195 15.79 -5.20 -22.47
N ARG A 196 16.76 -5.55 -23.30
CA ARG A 196 18.13 -5.04 -23.14
C ARG A 196 18.23 -3.57 -23.55
N SER A 197 17.54 -3.21 -24.64
CA SER A 197 17.48 -1.82 -25.12
C SER A 197 16.07 -1.43 -25.51
N PHE A 198 15.76 -0.13 -25.39
CA PHE A 198 14.48 0.47 -25.77
C PHE A 198 14.69 1.62 -26.74
N ALA A 199 13.89 1.62 -27.81
CA ALA A 199 13.84 2.69 -28.78
C ALA A 199 12.44 3.32 -28.82
N VAL A 200 12.37 4.60 -29.17
CA VAL A 200 11.09 5.31 -29.36
C VAL A 200 10.30 4.65 -30.50
N VAL A 201 9.02 4.35 -30.23
CA VAL A 201 8.08 3.95 -31.27
C VAL A 201 7.59 5.23 -31.98
N PRO A 202 7.80 5.37 -33.30
CA PRO A 202 7.26 6.50 -34.06
C PRO A 202 5.73 6.39 -34.20
N GLY A 203 5.06 7.48 -34.48
CA GLY A 203 3.63 7.48 -34.86
C GLY A 203 2.72 8.24 -33.88
N LEU A 204 3.10 8.37 -32.59
CA LEU A 204 2.35 9.22 -31.67
C LEU A 204 2.73 10.69 -31.85
N SER A 205 1.71 11.55 -31.91
CA SER A 205 1.93 13.00 -31.85
C SER A 205 2.61 13.40 -30.54
N GLN A 206 3.46 14.42 -30.57
CA GLN A 206 4.09 14.95 -29.34
C GLN A 206 3.10 15.58 -28.36
N THR A 207 1.91 15.94 -28.87
CA THR A 207 0.82 16.55 -28.08
C THR A 207 -0.17 15.51 -27.55
N SER A 208 -0.13 14.26 -28.03
CA SER A 208 -1.03 13.21 -27.56
C SER A 208 -0.61 12.70 -26.17
N GLU A 209 -1.58 12.53 -25.31
CA GLU A 209 -1.38 11.97 -23.97
C GLU A 209 -1.82 10.51 -23.94
N MET A 210 -0.87 9.58 -23.77
CA MET A 210 -1.14 8.18 -23.48
C MET A 210 -1.12 7.94 -21.98
N THR A 211 -2.23 7.44 -21.42
CA THR A 211 -2.38 7.24 -19.97
C THR A 211 -2.38 5.78 -19.54
N ALA A 212 -2.72 4.85 -20.45
CA ALA A 212 -2.70 3.41 -20.20
C ALA A 212 -2.22 2.65 -21.45
N LEU A 213 -1.60 1.49 -21.20
CA LEU A 213 -1.10 0.60 -22.24
C LEU A 213 -1.23 -0.84 -21.77
N VAL A 214 -1.76 -1.73 -22.60
CA VAL A 214 -1.81 -3.17 -22.39
C VAL A 214 -1.43 -3.90 -23.67
N ALA A 215 -0.73 -5.03 -23.52
CA ALA A 215 -0.51 -5.96 -24.61
C ALA A 215 -1.67 -6.96 -24.66
N ILE A 216 -2.15 -7.25 -25.86
CA ILE A 216 -3.24 -8.20 -26.06
C ILE A 216 -2.63 -9.57 -26.38
N PRO A 217 -3.02 -10.63 -25.65
CA PRO A 217 -2.49 -11.97 -25.89
C PRO A 217 -2.72 -12.47 -27.32
N GLY A 218 -1.82 -13.32 -27.82
CA GLY A 218 -1.97 -14.00 -29.10
C GLY A 218 -1.31 -13.31 -30.30
N SER A 219 -0.86 -12.06 -30.17
CA SER A 219 -0.09 -11.36 -31.23
C SER A 219 1.05 -10.54 -30.62
N ALA A 220 2.22 -10.62 -31.22
CA ALA A 220 3.42 -9.94 -30.71
C ALA A 220 3.29 -8.41 -30.67
N ASP A 221 2.54 -7.84 -31.59
CA ASP A 221 2.47 -6.39 -31.82
C ASP A 221 1.08 -5.80 -31.59
N LEU A 222 0.15 -6.59 -31.02
CA LEU A 222 -1.22 -6.15 -30.75
C LEU A 222 -1.29 -5.45 -29.39
N LEU A 223 -1.63 -4.17 -29.41
CA LEU A 223 -1.69 -3.32 -28.22
C LEU A 223 -3.05 -2.63 -28.12
N ALA A 224 -3.50 -2.41 -26.88
CA ALA A 224 -4.57 -1.48 -26.58
C ALA A 224 -4.04 -0.36 -25.68
N ALA A 225 -4.54 0.85 -25.87
CA ALA A 225 -4.10 2.01 -25.09
C ALA A 225 -5.25 2.99 -24.87
N VAL A 226 -5.07 3.83 -23.86
CA VAL A 226 -5.86 5.05 -23.70
C VAL A 226 -5.02 6.22 -24.21
N ILE A 227 -5.46 6.84 -25.29
CA ILE A 227 -4.80 7.99 -25.91
C ILE A 227 -5.82 9.11 -26.04
N ASP A 228 -5.49 10.30 -25.52
CA ASP A 228 -6.36 11.47 -25.53
C ASP A 228 -7.79 11.13 -25.01
N SER A 229 -7.85 10.40 -23.89
CA SER A 229 -9.07 9.93 -23.23
C SER A 229 -9.92 8.93 -24.07
N ARG A 230 -9.37 8.31 -25.08
CA ARG A 230 -10.05 7.36 -25.98
C ARG A 230 -9.39 5.99 -25.96
N ALA A 231 -10.19 4.94 -26.08
CA ALA A 231 -9.67 3.60 -26.29
C ALA A 231 -9.19 3.44 -27.73
N MET A 232 -7.94 3.05 -27.89
CA MET A 232 -7.25 2.92 -29.18
C MET A 232 -6.61 1.54 -29.29
N ILE A 233 -6.54 1.00 -30.49
CA ILE A 233 -5.92 -0.31 -30.81
C ILE A 233 -4.84 -0.12 -31.86
N SER A 234 -3.72 -0.81 -31.66
CA SER A 234 -2.63 -0.92 -32.63
C SER A 234 -2.34 -2.40 -32.90
N ASP A 235 -2.14 -2.77 -34.14
CA ASP A 235 -1.74 -4.10 -34.60
C ASP A 235 -0.29 -4.15 -35.13
N ASP A 236 0.42 -3.04 -35.02
CA ASP A 236 1.78 -2.85 -35.56
C ASP A 236 2.79 -2.38 -34.51
N GLY A 237 2.51 -2.67 -33.22
CA GLY A 237 3.40 -2.34 -32.11
C GLY A 237 3.39 -0.86 -31.73
N GLY A 238 2.28 -0.18 -31.96
CA GLY A 238 2.07 1.21 -31.57
C GLY A 238 2.53 2.26 -32.58
N ARG A 239 2.86 1.85 -33.82
CA ARG A 239 3.21 2.80 -34.91
C ARG A 239 1.98 3.49 -35.44
N ASN A 240 0.88 2.76 -35.57
CA ASN A 240 -0.41 3.30 -35.97
C ASN A 240 -1.47 2.90 -34.93
N TRP A 241 -2.43 3.83 -34.72
CA TRP A 241 -3.49 3.63 -33.72
C TRP A 241 -4.86 3.85 -34.39
N ARG A 242 -5.73 2.86 -34.25
CA ARG A 242 -7.12 2.92 -34.71
C ARG A 242 -8.01 3.34 -33.53
N ASN A 243 -8.84 4.36 -33.73
CA ASN A 243 -9.85 4.76 -32.77
C ASN A 243 -10.99 3.73 -32.75
N THR A 244 -11.36 3.28 -31.56
CA THR A 244 -12.45 2.31 -31.34
C THR A 244 -13.83 2.96 -31.21
N GLY A 245 -13.90 4.30 -31.21
CA GLY A 245 -15.13 5.04 -30.96
C GLY A 245 -15.56 5.12 -29.50
N PHE A 246 -14.84 4.48 -28.56
CA PHE A 246 -15.16 4.54 -27.12
C PHE A 246 -14.29 5.57 -26.41
N GLY A 247 -14.94 6.44 -25.62
CA GLY A 247 -14.29 7.49 -24.84
C GLY A 247 -14.21 8.83 -25.58
N GLY A 248 -13.64 9.80 -24.93
CA GLY A 248 -13.45 11.19 -25.39
C GLY A 248 -13.48 12.19 -24.24
N ALA A 249 -13.50 13.48 -24.57
CA ALA A 249 -13.45 14.54 -23.56
C ALA A 249 -14.63 14.50 -22.56
N ASP A 250 -15.83 14.16 -23.04
CA ASP A 250 -17.06 14.11 -22.22
C ASP A 250 -17.16 12.83 -21.38
N ALA A 251 -16.45 11.75 -21.78
CA ALA A 251 -16.42 10.48 -21.08
C ALA A 251 -15.00 9.90 -21.18
N PRO A 252 -14.04 10.44 -20.42
CA PRO A 252 -12.66 10.00 -20.48
C PRO A 252 -12.54 8.54 -20.05
N VAL A 253 -11.77 7.77 -20.83
CA VAL A 253 -11.47 6.38 -20.49
C VAL A 253 -10.45 6.37 -19.36
N ASP A 254 -10.82 5.74 -18.25
CA ASP A 254 -9.97 5.61 -17.06
C ASP A 254 -9.06 4.39 -17.15
N MET A 255 -9.55 3.29 -17.73
CA MET A 255 -8.89 2.00 -17.76
C MET A 255 -9.18 1.26 -19.07
N ILE A 256 -8.16 0.54 -19.54
CA ILE A 256 -8.28 -0.48 -20.58
C ILE A 256 -7.54 -1.74 -20.13
N ALA A 257 -8.11 -2.91 -20.36
CA ALA A 257 -7.52 -4.19 -19.99
C ALA A 257 -7.80 -5.26 -21.04
N ALA A 258 -6.82 -6.13 -21.27
CA ALA A 258 -6.99 -7.32 -22.10
C ALA A 258 -7.56 -8.48 -21.27
N ASP A 259 -8.40 -9.31 -21.87
CA ASP A 259 -8.86 -10.54 -21.26
C ASP A 259 -7.81 -11.64 -21.47
N ALA A 260 -7.30 -12.20 -20.36
CA ALA A 260 -6.28 -13.23 -20.44
C ALA A 260 -6.76 -14.55 -21.05
N THR A 261 -8.08 -14.80 -21.04
CA THR A 261 -8.70 -16.05 -21.52
C THR A 261 -9.25 -15.93 -22.93
N ARG A 262 -9.52 -14.71 -23.40
CA ARG A 262 -10.11 -14.41 -24.72
C ARG A 262 -9.33 -13.30 -25.42
N PRO A 263 -8.40 -13.64 -26.33
CA PRO A 263 -7.49 -12.65 -26.95
C PRO A 263 -8.17 -11.52 -27.71
N GLN A 264 -9.42 -11.71 -28.18
CA GLN A 264 -10.16 -10.66 -28.87
C GLN A 264 -11.00 -9.77 -27.92
N ARG A 265 -11.07 -10.18 -26.63
CA ARG A 265 -11.85 -9.45 -25.64
C ARG A 265 -10.98 -8.40 -24.96
N ILE A 266 -11.50 -7.20 -24.94
CA ILE A 266 -10.94 -6.09 -24.18
C ILE A 266 -12.02 -5.44 -23.32
N TRP A 267 -11.60 -4.98 -22.18
CA TRP A 267 -12.41 -4.27 -21.19
C TRP A 267 -12.00 -2.81 -21.18
N ALA A 268 -12.94 -1.90 -21.01
CA ALA A 268 -12.65 -0.50 -20.76
C ALA A 268 -13.63 0.07 -19.73
N ALA A 269 -13.24 1.17 -19.10
CA ALA A 269 -14.10 1.87 -18.16
C ALA A 269 -14.00 3.38 -18.37
N ALA A 270 -15.13 4.07 -18.17
CA ALA A 270 -15.24 5.52 -18.20
C ALA A 270 -16.32 5.97 -17.22
N GLY A 271 -15.95 6.82 -16.23
CA GLY A 271 -16.89 7.36 -15.25
C GLY A 271 -17.67 6.28 -14.48
N GLY A 272 -16.99 5.22 -14.04
CA GLY A 272 -17.61 4.09 -13.33
C GLY A 272 -18.43 3.15 -14.22
N ARG A 273 -18.61 3.44 -15.50
CA ARG A 273 -19.27 2.56 -16.47
C ARG A 273 -18.24 1.59 -17.07
N ILE A 274 -18.55 0.30 -17.03
CA ILE A 274 -17.70 -0.75 -17.59
C ILE A 274 -18.30 -1.21 -18.92
N VAL A 275 -17.43 -1.35 -19.90
CA VAL A 275 -17.78 -1.84 -21.23
C VAL A 275 -16.83 -2.96 -21.63
N VAL A 276 -17.32 -3.84 -22.49
CA VAL A 276 -16.55 -4.93 -23.09
C VAL A 276 -16.69 -4.91 -24.61
N SER A 277 -15.63 -5.26 -25.26
CA SER A 277 -15.63 -5.56 -26.69
C SER A 277 -15.09 -6.98 -26.90
N ASP A 278 -15.77 -7.80 -27.68
CA ASP A 278 -15.33 -9.14 -28.07
C ASP A 278 -14.61 -9.18 -29.44
N ASN A 279 -14.40 -8.02 -30.06
CA ASN A 279 -13.85 -7.87 -31.41
C ASN A 279 -12.82 -6.74 -31.51
N LEU A 280 -11.95 -6.63 -30.50
CA LEU A 280 -10.85 -5.65 -30.47
C LEU A 280 -11.32 -4.20 -30.65
N GLY A 281 -12.42 -3.84 -29.99
CA GLY A 281 -12.94 -2.48 -29.96
C GLY A 281 -13.68 -2.06 -31.23
N ALA A 282 -14.09 -2.99 -32.11
CA ALA A 282 -14.97 -2.67 -33.23
C ALA A 282 -16.37 -2.31 -32.74
N ASP A 283 -16.87 -3.07 -31.75
CA ASP A 283 -18.14 -2.79 -31.07
C ASP A 283 -17.94 -2.85 -29.55
N TRP A 284 -18.70 -2.02 -28.81
CA TRP A 284 -18.68 -1.95 -27.38
C TRP A 284 -20.05 -2.20 -26.77
N HIS A 285 -20.10 -3.00 -25.73
CA HIS A 285 -21.33 -3.30 -24.97
C HIS A 285 -21.13 -2.90 -23.51
N SER A 286 -22.11 -2.19 -22.95
CA SER A 286 -22.14 -1.92 -21.51
C SER A 286 -22.36 -3.20 -20.72
N ILE A 287 -21.58 -3.41 -19.68
CA ILE A 287 -21.75 -4.51 -18.74
C ILE A 287 -22.56 -4.00 -17.55
N GLY A 288 -23.77 -4.49 -17.46
CA GLY A 288 -24.66 -4.20 -16.33
C GLY A 288 -24.89 -2.70 -16.10
N ARG A 289 -24.80 -2.29 -14.84
CA ARG A 289 -24.94 -0.89 -14.40
C ARG A 289 -23.58 -0.29 -14.06
N SER A 290 -23.51 1.03 -14.05
CA SER A 290 -22.34 1.74 -13.53
C SER A 290 -22.11 1.41 -12.05
N LEU A 291 -20.86 1.54 -11.60
CA LEU A 291 -20.50 1.46 -10.19
C LEU A 291 -21.38 2.41 -9.34
N PRO A 292 -21.63 2.09 -8.08
CA PRO A 292 -22.47 2.92 -7.18
C PRO A 292 -21.94 4.34 -6.99
N LEU A 293 -20.65 4.55 -7.24
CA LEU A 293 -19.98 5.85 -7.19
C LEU A 293 -19.60 6.29 -8.61
N PRO A 294 -20.39 7.16 -9.26
CA PRO A 294 -20.18 7.51 -10.67
C PRO A 294 -18.86 8.26 -10.93
N GLU A 295 -18.25 8.85 -9.91
CA GLU A 295 -16.95 9.53 -10.01
C GLU A 295 -15.76 8.59 -9.75
N ALA A 296 -16.00 7.31 -9.42
CA ALA A 296 -14.94 6.36 -9.16
C ALA A 296 -14.14 6.08 -10.44
N ARG A 297 -12.85 6.31 -10.37
CA ARG A 297 -11.92 5.99 -11.46
C ARG A 297 -11.51 4.54 -11.36
N VAL A 298 -11.88 3.75 -12.34
CA VAL A 298 -11.52 2.34 -12.41
C VAL A 298 -10.02 2.20 -12.70
N ARG A 299 -9.35 1.32 -11.96
CA ARG A 299 -7.91 1.04 -12.06
C ARG A 299 -7.60 -0.35 -12.60
N GLY A 300 -8.50 -1.28 -12.41
CA GLY A 300 -8.32 -2.65 -12.86
C GLY A 300 -9.62 -3.44 -12.87
N ILE A 301 -9.66 -4.49 -13.66
CA ILE A 301 -10.78 -5.43 -13.74
C ILE A 301 -10.25 -6.86 -13.80
N ALA A 302 -10.93 -7.76 -13.11
CA ALA A 302 -10.81 -9.20 -13.26
C ALA A 302 -12.20 -9.79 -13.45
N ALA A 303 -12.33 -10.70 -14.42
CA ALA A 303 -13.61 -11.28 -14.78
C ALA A 303 -13.53 -12.82 -14.80
N SER A 304 -14.65 -13.51 -14.45
CA SER A 304 -14.79 -14.93 -14.76
C SER A 304 -14.88 -15.15 -16.27
N ALA A 305 -14.62 -16.37 -16.73
CA ALA A 305 -14.62 -16.68 -18.15
C ALA A 305 -15.97 -16.39 -18.84
N ASP A 306 -17.06 -16.54 -18.12
CA ASP A 306 -18.42 -16.23 -18.57
C ASP A 306 -18.85 -14.77 -18.32
N ALA A 307 -17.98 -13.98 -17.68
CA ALA A 307 -18.24 -12.60 -17.28
C ALA A 307 -19.44 -12.42 -16.32
N THR A 308 -19.87 -13.46 -15.61
CA THR A 308 -20.89 -13.35 -14.56
C THR A 308 -20.33 -12.75 -13.28
N THR A 309 -19.12 -13.15 -12.91
CA THR A 309 -18.40 -12.55 -11.78
C THR A 309 -17.39 -11.54 -12.28
N LEU A 310 -17.49 -10.33 -11.74
CA LEU A 310 -16.60 -9.22 -12.05
C LEU A 310 -16.04 -8.64 -10.76
N VAL A 311 -14.75 -8.32 -10.75
CA VAL A 311 -14.08 -7.59 -9.67
C VAL A 311 -13.41 -6.36 -10.27
N VAL A 312 -13.66 -5.23 -9.67
CA VAL A 312 -13.17 -3.94 -10.14
C VAL A 312 -12.46 -3.23 -8.99
N SER A 313 -11.22 -2.82 -9.22
CA SER A 313 -10.52 -1.88 -8.34
C SER A 313 -10.68 -0.45 -8.84
N SER A 314 -10.76 0.48 -7.92
CA SER A 314 -10.92 1.91 -8.21
C SER A 314 -10.20 2.77 -7.17
N ASP A 315 -10.15 4.08 -7.39
CA ASP A 315 -9.68 5.04 -6.40
C ASP A 315 -10.59 5.17 -5.16
N ARG A 316 -11.72 4.41 -5.14
CA ARG A 316 -12.69 4.36 -4.04
C ARG A 316 -12.83 2.98 -3.41
N GLY A 317 -11.90 2.06 -3.70
CA GLY A 317 -11.91 0.69 -3.18
C GLY A 317 -12.20 -0.37 -4.24
N VAL A 318 -12.59 -1.55 -3.78
CA VAL A 318 -12.85 -2.72 -4.62
C VAL A 318 -14.33 -3.04 -4.62
N TYR A 319 -14.87 -3.31 -5.80
CA TYR A 319 -16.27 -3.70 -6.01
C TYR A 319 -16.34 -5.08 -6.66
N ARG A 320 -17.36 -5.85 -6.30
CA ARG A 320 -17.60 -7.16 -6.88
C ARG A 320 -19.06 -7.29 -7.32
N SER A 321 -19.26 -7.91 -8.46
CA SER A 321 -20.55 -8.32 -8.99
C SER A 321 -20.55 -9.83 -9.19
N GLU A 322 -21.72 -10.47 -9.02
CA GLU A 322 -21.96 -11.90 -9.27
C GLU A 322 -23.01 -12.13 -10.36
N ASP A 323 -23.52 -11.07 -10.95
CA ASP A 323 -24.65 -11.06 -11.89
C ASP A 323 -24.35 -10.29 -13.18
N GLY A 324 -23.08 -10.30 -13.61
CA GLY A 324 -22.65 -9.62 -14.83
C GLY A 324 -22.75 -8.09 -14.73
N GLY A 325 -22.53 -7.53 -13.53
CA GLY A 325 -22.52 -6.09 -13.31
C GLY A 325 -23.90 -5.47 -13.10
N GLN A 326 -24.97 -6.25 -12.94
CA GLN A 326 -26.31 -5.70 -12.66
C GLN A 326 -26.38 -5.12 -11.25
N THR A 327 -25.69 -5.78 -10.30
CA THR A 327 -25.48 -5.27 -8.94
C THR A 327 -24.01 -5.28 -8.57
N TRP A 328 -23.60 -4.28 -7.80
CA TRP A 328 -22.24 -4.12 -7.32
C TRP A 328 -22.22 -4.02 -5.80
N ALA A 329 -21.43 -4.86 -5.16
CA ALA A 329 -21.16 -4.81 -3.73
C ALA A 329 -19.74 -4.29 -3.46
N PRO A 330 -19.58 -3.28 -2.61
CA PRO A 330 -18.24 -2.93 -2.14
C PRO A 330 -17.66 -4.09 -1.34
N LYS A 331 -16.35 -4.33 -1.48
CA LYS A 331 -15.60 -5.31 -0.71
C LYS A 331 -14.73 -4.56 0.30
N GLU A 332 -15.20 -4.58 1.54
CA GLU A 332 -14.56 -3.88 2.67
C GLU A 332 -13.94 -4.86 3.67
N ASP A 333 -14.43 -6.11 3.68
CA ASP A 333 -13.92 -7.16 4.58
C ASP A 333 -12.45 -7.44 4.30
N ASN A 334 -11.60 -7.20 5.29
CA ASN A 334 -10.13 -7.35 5.24
C ASN A 334 -9.43 -6.50 4.16
N LEU A 335 -10.08 -5.56 3.52
CA LEU A 335 -9.47 -4.61 2.60
C LEU A 335 -9.38 -3.21 3.23
N PRO A 336 -8.39 -2.41 2.84
CA PRO A 336 -8.33 -1.01 3.24
C PRO A 336 -9.55 -0.25 2.70
N ILE A 337 -10.27 0.39 3.59
CA ILE A 337 -11.32 1.35 3.28
C ILE A 337 -10.71 2.75 3.26
N HIS A 338 -11.17 3.62 2.37
CA HIS A 338 -10.68 5.00 2.21
C HIS A 338 -9.24 5.13 1.65
N ILE A 339 -8.66 4.06 1.12
CA ILE A 339 -7.37 4.05 0.46
C ILE A 339 -7.56 3.68 -1.00
N GLU A 340 -6.80 4.34 -1.88
CA GLU A 340 -6.83 4.09 -3.31
C GLU A 340 -6.34 2.67 -3.61
N ALA A 341 -7.18 1.87 -4.29
CA ALA A 341 -6.76 0.60 -4.85
C ALA A 341 -6.04 0.81 -6.17
N GLY A 342 -4.92 0.14 -6.35
CA GLY A 342 -4.17 0.11 -7.59
C GLY A 342 -4.74 -0.91 -8.60
N PRO A 343 -4.01 -1.21 -9.67
CA PRO A 343 -4.41 -2.21 -10.64
C PRO A 343 -4.50 -3.61 -10.00
N LEU A 344 -5.42 -4.42 -10.53
CA LEU A 344 -5.51 -5.84 -10.17
C LEU A 344 -4.51 -6.66 -10.99
N ALA A 345 -3.88 -7.64 -10.37
CA ALA A 345 -3.14 -8.67 -11.07
C ALA A 345 -3.84 -10.01 -10.90
N ARG A 346 -3.95 -10.77 -11.99
CA ARG A 346 -4.51 -12.11 -11.99
C ARG A 346 -3.39 -13.14 -12.08
N ASP A 347 -3.55 -14.25 -11.39
CA ASP A 347 -2.70 -15.40 -11.57
C ASP A 347 -2.94 -16.01 -12.96
N PRO A 348 -1.90 -16.14 -13.81
CA PRO A 348 -2.07 -16.71 -15.14
C PRO A 348 -2.50 -18.19 -15.13
N ASN A 349 -2.20 -18.93 -14.05
CA ASN A 349 -2.45 -20.36 -13.93
C ASN A 349 -3.70 -20.70 -13.12
N ASP A 350 -4.23 -19.73 -12.35
CA ASP A 350 -5.44 -19.90 -11.54
C ASP A 350 -6.37 -18.69 -11.69
N ALA A 351 -7.46 -18.88 -12.42
CA ALA A 351 -8.41 -17.82 -12.71
C ALA A 351 -9.12 -17.25 -11.47
N GLY A 352 -9.20 -18.00 -10.38
CA GLY A 352 -9.78 -17.56 -9.12
C GLY A 352 -8.85 -16.69 -8.28
N VAL A 353 -7.54 -16.77 -8.53
CA VAL A 353 -6.54 -16.03 -7.75
C VAL A 353 -6.30 -14.66 -8.37
N ILE A 354 -6.57 -13.63 -7.58
CA ILE A 354 -6.30 -12.24 -7.92
C ILE A 354 -5.60 -11.53 -6.77
N TYR A 355 -4.81 -10.53 -7.11
CA TYR A 355 -4.10 -9.68 -6.19
C TYR A 355 -4.54 -8.23 -6.38
N ALA A 356 -4.70 -7.51 -5.27
CA ALA A 356 -4.92 -6.08 -5.23
C ALA A 356 -3.80 -5.41 -4.46
N VAL A 357 -3.37 -4.25 -4.92
CA VAL A 357 -2.38 -3.42 -4.24
C VAL A 357 -3.03 -2.13 -3.77
N PHE A 358 -2.59 -1.65 -2.60
CA PHE A 358 -3.11 -0.42 -2.01
C PHE A 358 -1.96 0.48 -1.58
N SER A 359 -2.14 1.77 -1.76
CA SER A 359 -1.14 2.78 -1.40
C SER A 359 -1.78 3.85 -0.51
N LEU A 360 -1.17 4.10 0.64
CA LEU A 360 -1.54 5.21 1.52
C LEU A 360 -1.32 6.57 0.85
N MET A 361 -0.28 6.66 0.03
CA MET A 361 -0.02 7.84 -0.76
C MET A 361 -0.71 7.69 -2.12
N PRO A 362 -1.59 8.61 -2.54
CA PRO A 362 -2.24 8.53 -3.84
C PRO A 362 -1.24 8.35 -4.97
N TYR A 363 -1.51 7.43 -5.89
CA TYR A 363 -0.64 7.16 -7.04
C TYR A 363 -0.24 8.43 -7.79
N ALA A 364 -1.20 9.33 -8.00
CA ALA A 364 -0.98 10.60 -8.68
C ALA A 364 0.07 11.47 -7.96
N GLU A 365 0.16 11.41 -6.64
CA GLU A 365 1.13 12.16 -5.87
C GLU A 365 2.53 11.55 -5.95
N VAL A 366 2.64 10.21 -5.81
CA VAL A 366 3.90 9.49 -6.01
C VAL A 366 4.43 9.73 -7.42
N TRP A 367 3.55 9.65 -8.44
CA TRP A 367 3.88 9.92 -9.82
C TRP A 367 4.36 11.35 -10.05
N ARG A 368 3.62 12.34 -9.54
CA ARG A 368 4.01 13.76 -9.64
C ARG A 368 5.38 13.99 -9.05
N THR A 369 5.66 13.43 -7.87
CA THR A 369 6.97 13.52 -7.21
C THR A 369 8.09 12.93 -8.07
N ALA A 370 7.82 11.77 -8.69
CA ALA A 370 8.77 11.13 -9.59
C ALA A 370 9.05 11.95 -10.86
N VAL A 371 8.03 12.61 -11.41
CA VAL A 371 8.13 13.44 -12.62
C VAL A 371 8.86 14.76 -12.33
N GLU A 372 8.56 15.40 -11.22
CA GLU A 372 9.16 16.69 -10.84
C GLU A 372 10.58 16.55 -10.30
N GLY A 373 11.04 15.32 -10.02
CA GLY A 373 12.39 15.08 -9.48
C GLY A 373 12.57 15.61 -8.05
N GLY A 374 11.48 15.86 -7.35
CA GLY A 374 11.50 16.46 -6.02
C GLY A 374 12.03 15.49 -4.96
N ASN A 375 13.01 15.93 -4.19
CA ASN A 375 13.38 15.30 -2.93
C ASN A 375 12.16 15.40 -2.00
N LEU A 376 11.70 14.28 -1.42
CA LEU A 376 10.64 14.30 -0.40
C LEU A 376 10.95 15.29 0.73
N LEU A 377 12.23 15.49 1.04
CA LEU A 377 12.71 16.46 2.01
C LEU A 377 12.49 17.93 1.58
N ALA A 378 12.44 18.22 0.28
CA ALA A 378 12.19 19.58 -0.21
C ALA A 378 10.73 20.03 -0.02
N ARG A 379 9.82 19.09 0.29
CA ARG A 379 8.39 19.37 0.57
C ARG A 379 8.05 19.47 2.05
N ILE A 380 8.98 19.17 2.93
CA ILE A 380 8.75 19.40 4.35
C ILE A 380 8.77 20.92 4.53
N ASP A 381 7.61 21.47 4.81
CA ASP A 381 7.49 22.88 5.18
C ASP A 381 8.50 23.15 6.31
N THR A 382 9.43 24.07 6.04
CA THR A 382 10.49 24.43 6.99
C THR A 382 9.93 24.92 8.33
N ILE A 383 8.71 25.49 8.34
CA ILE A 383 8.01 25.92 9.54
C ILE A 383 7.54 24.71 10.34
N SER A 384 6.96 23.70 9.70
CA SER A 384 6.53 22.46 10.35
C SER A 384 7.72 21.64 10.87
N LEU A 385 8.83 21.62 10.13
CA LEU A 385 10.08 20.96 10.57
C LEU A 385 10.67 21.70 11.78
N ALA A 386 10.76 23.04 11.73
CA ALA A 386 11.23 23.86 12.83
C ALA A 386 10.32 23.73 14.07
N GLY A 387 9.00 23.70 13.87
CA GLY A 387 8.02 23.46 14.92
C GLY A 387 8.20 22.09 15.59
N GLY A 388 8.34 21.03 14.81
CA GLY A 388 8.58 19.67 15.30
C GLY A 388 9.90 19.55 16.06
N LEU A 389 10.99 20.12 15.53
CA LEU A 389 12.28 20.16 16.20
C LEU A 389 12.22 20.96 17.51
N SER A 390 11.55 22.12 17.51
CA SER A 390 11.37 22.94 18.71
C SER A 390 10.56 22.20 19.78
N PHE A 391 9.52 21.49 19.40
CA PHE A 391 8.75 20.65 20.30
C PHE A 391 9.60 19.53 20.93
N CYS A 392 10.40 18.82 20.15
CA CYS A 392 11.32 17.79 20.64
C CYS A 392 12.34 18.36 21.63
N VAL A 393 12.92 19.54 21.33
CA VAL A 393 13.87 20.22 22.21
C VAL A 393 13.18 20.64 23.54
N LEU A 394 11.99 21.20 23.49
CA LEU A 394 11.21 21.57 24.67
C LEU A 394 10.89 20.35 25.54
N MET A 395 10.50 19.23 24.95
CA MET A 395 10.26 17.97 25.65
C MET A 395 11.52 17.44 26.32
N LEU A 396 12.68 17.50 25.66
CA LEU A 396 13.97 17.12 26.24
C LEU A 396 14.34 18.03 27.42
N ILE A 397 14.23 19.36 27.25
CA ILE A 397 14.49 20.32 28.33
C ILE A 397 13.57 20.07 29.51
N GLY A 398 12.27 19.89 29.26
CA GLY A 398 11.28 19.59 30.29
C GLY A 398 11.58 18.29 31.04
N GLY A 399 11.99 17.24 30.33
CA GLY A 399 12.44 15.96 30.90
C GLY A 399 13.67 16.12 31.79
N VAL A 400 14.68 16.86 31.33
CA VAL A 400 15.91 17.13 32.12
C VAL A 400 15.59 17.95 33.37
N LEU A 401 14.77 19.00 33.25
CA LEU A 401 14.36 19.82 34.39
C LEU A 401 13.56 19.03 35.42
N ALA A 402 12.65 18.17 34.99
CA ALA A 402 11.89 17.27 35.86
C ALA A 402 12.81 16.28 36.57
N ALA A 403 13.78 15.69 35.86
CA ALA A 403 14.77 14.80 36.46
C ALA A 403 15.64 15.51 37.51
N LEU A 404 16.12 16.73 37.19
CA LEU A 404 16.88 17.53 38.15
C LEU A 404 16.04 17.96 39.36
N HIS A 405 14.77 18.30 39.18
CA HIS A 405 13.88 18.62 40.27
C HIS A 405 13.61 17.41 41.22
N LEU A 406 13.42 16.25 40.65
CA LEU A 406 13.24 15.00 41.39
C LEU A 406 14.54 14.60 42.11
N SER A 407 15.72 14.79 41.52
CA SER A 407 16.99 14.49 42.18
C SER A 407 17.26 15.44 43.34
N ARG A 408 16.96 16.75 43.21
CA ARG A 408 17.09 17.73 44.31
C ARG A 408 16.14 17.40 45.47
N ARG A 409 14.92 16.97 45.23
CA ARG A 409 13.98 16.53 46.29
C ARG A 409 14.46 15.28 47.05
N ARG A 410 15.18 14.36 46.37
CA ARG A 410 15.79 13.19 47.03
C ARG A 410 16.97 13.55 47.90
N ALA A 411 17.79 14.54 47.47
CA ALA A 411 18.94 14.99 48.27
C ALA A 411 18.51 15.69 49.57
N THR A 412 17.45 16.50 49.57
CA THR A 412 16.92 17.19 50.76
C THR A 412 16.25 16.23 51.76
N THR A 413 15.75 15.07 51.35
CA THR A 413 15.20 14.06 52.23
C THR A 413 16.28 13.17 52.90
N HIS A 414 17.52 13.14 52.37
CA HIS A 414 18.63 12.41 52.97
C HIS A 414 19.44 13.25 54.00
N SER A 415 19.35 14.58 53.98
CA SER A 415 20.05 15.46 54.96
C SER A 415 19.28 15.73 56.25
N LEU A 416 18.07 15.16 56.39
CA LEU A 416 17.20 15.28 57.55
C LEU A 416 17.04 13.94 58.33
N ARG A 417 17.99 13.01 58.12
CA ARG A 417 18.13 11.79 58.93
C ARG A 417 19.43 11.77 59.70
#